data_2b6a412ecb8760c61176368dba32d56c
#
_entry.id   2b6a412ecb8760c61176368dba32d56c
#
_cell.length_a   1.000
_cell.length_b   1.000
_cell.length_c   1.000
_cell.angle_alpha   90.00
_cell.angle_beta   90.00
_cell.angle_gamma   90.00
#
_symmetry.space_group_name_H-M   'P 1'
#
loop_
_entity.id
_entity.type
_entity.pdbx_description
1 polymer ?
#
loop_
_entity_poly.entity_id
_entity_poly.type
_entity_poly.pdbx_seq_one_letter_code
_entity_poly.pdbx_strand_id
1 'polypeptide(L)'
;MWYSPDLVASLLPLFAAIPLLAAGILIVFQRAKIMQEVVMYTVLMAGLIGSGLLIAITADGTALAHRVGNWDALVAIPFAVDMFAALMLLTVSILAVVCAWFATASGFSKEPFFAPLTLVLMCGVYGALLTADIFNFFVFIEVMLLPSYGLYATTIYRRGGRQQLAGLRLFIVANLFASNMLLAGVALVYGTYGAVNLAQLQGAAKEEPAVAIAMSIVILAMLIKASVVPVHTWLARSYPYTNPAVTALFSGLHTKVGVYAIYRWYAVVFDGDARWLWILVLLFSLTMVIGVLGAVGEKTTREILAFHMVSQLGYILMGVALFTELGMTAGIFYLIHHMIVKASLFMSTGAVEVVYGTGELDKVTNISKREPIIAVAFFAAALSLAGIPPFSGFVAKFTLLMGTWEAEEIYAFVAMLAVSLITLLSMLKIWKGMFWGDRKKPAPMPRTGQDPDGPAATLAGGVAIYPELPEEGSSVAVKAASDAYIIEDTKDARPRIKFWLAAPAVITALLTLAIGVGGEVLLNWADTAANGLLDTSIYVEAVLG
;
A
#
# COMPACT_ATOMS: atom_id res chain seq x y z
N MET A 1 -9.87 -2.42 34.65
CA MET A 1 -9.02 -2.37 33.45
C MET A 1 -7.76 -3.17 33.73
N TRP A 2 -7.27 -3.97 32.76
CA TRP A 2 -6.04 -4.79 32.89
C TRP A 2 -4.78 -4.01 32.50
N TYR A 3 -4.90 -2.73 32.12
CA TYR A 3 -3.81 -1.82 31.72
C TYR A 3 -4.01 -0.42 32.33
N SER A 4 -2.90 0.35 32.42
CA SER A 4 -2.94 1.78 32.73
C SER A 4 -2.99 2.56 31.42
N PRO A 5 -4.00 3.39 31.15
CA PRO A 5 -4.10 4.21 29.94
C PRO A 5 -2.85 5.09 29.73
N ASP A 6 -2.38 5.74 30.78
CA ASP A 6 -1.20 6.64 30.73
C ASP A 6 0.07 5.88 30.36
N LEU A 7 0.24 4.65 30.88
CA LEU A 7 1.40 3.82 30.52
C LEU A 7 1.34 3.44 29.04
N VAL A 8 0.18 2.99 28.54
CA VAL A 8 0.04 2.63 27.12
C VAL A 8 0.25 3.84 26.23
N ALA A 9 -0.32 4.99 26.56
CA ALA A 9 -0.14 6.23 25.83
C ALA A 9 1.35 6.62 25.76
N SER A 10 2.09 6.51 26.87
CA SER A 10 3.53 6.82 26.92
C SER A 10 4.40 5.90 26.07
N LEU A 11 3.91 4.72 25.67
CA LEU A 11 4.59 3.78 24.79
C LEU A 11 4.35 4.05 23.29
N LEU A 12 3.38 4.89 22.91
CA LEU A 12 3.07 5.19 21.50
C LEU A 12 4.29 5.68 20.69
N PRO A 13 5.17 6.58 21.21
CA PRO A 13 6.35 7.01 20.47
C PRO A 13 7.32 5.88 20.12
N LEU A 14 7.28 4.76 20.85
CA LEU A 14 8.16 3.61 20.60
C LEU A 14 7.87 2.93 19.26
N PHE A 15 6.67 3.04 18.72
CA PHE A 15 6.35 2.56 17.38
C PHE A 15 7.26 3.22 16.31
N ALA A 16 7.64 4.47 16.48
CA ALA A 16 8.57 5.15 15.59
C ALA A 16 10.04 4.97 16.05
N ALA A 17 10.30 5.09 17.35
CA ALA A 17 11.65 5.10 17.88
C ALA A 17 12.38 3.75 17.76
N ILE A 18 11.70 2.62 18.04
CA ILE A 18 12.32 1.30 17.99
C ILE A 18 12.76 0.92 16.57
N PRO A 19 11.94 1.06 15.52
CA PRO A 19 12.39 0.78 14.16
C PRO A 19 13.55 1.65 13.72
N LEU A 20 13.56 2.94 14.09
CA LEU A 20 14.63 3.87 13.73
C LEU A 20 15.96 3.51 14.42
N LEU A 21 15.93 3.20 15.72
CA LEU A 21 17.10 2.76 16.48
C LEU A 21 17.64 1.44 15.95
N ALA A 22 16.76 0.48 15.69
CA ALA A 22 17.14 -0.82 15.12
C ALA A 22 17.77 -0.65 13.72
N ALA A 23 17.24 0.23 12.89
CA ALA A 23 17.83 0.55 11.58
C ALA A 23 19.25 1.11 11.73
N GLY A 24 19.47 2.03 12.67
CA GLY A 24 20.80 2.58 13.00
C GLY A 24 21.81 1.48 13.39
N ILE A 25 21.40 0.54 14.24
CA ILE A 25 22.23 -0.61 14.64
C ILE A 25 22.54 -1.48 13.42
N LEU A 26 21.55 -1.78 12.57
CA LEU A 26 21.73 -2.62 11.40
C LEU A 26 22.66 -1.99 10.34
N ILE A 27 22.72 -0.66 10.24
CA ILE A 27 23.68 0.04 9.38
C ILE A 27 25.12 -0.23 9.82
N VAL A 28 25.38 -0.25 11.12
CA VAL A 28 26.72 -0.56 11.67
C VAL A 28 27.10 -2.01 11.37
N PHE A 29 26.16 -2.94 11.50
CA PHE A 29 26.38 -4.38 11.32
C PHE A 29 25.95 -4.91 9.93
N GLN A 30 26.22 -4.19 8.86
CA GLN A 30 25.79 -4.51 7.48
C GLN A 30 26.16 -5.91 6.99
N ARG A 31 27.29 -6.46 7.46
CA ARG A 31 27.80 -7.77 7.03
C ARG A 31 27.12 -8.95 7.74
N ALA A 32 26.46 -8.72 8.84
CA ALA A 32 25.82 -9.75 9.66
C ALA A 32 24.41 -10.06 9.14
N LYS A 33 24.29 -10.78 8.02
CA LYS A 33 23.01 -11.02 7.33
C LYS A 33 21.93 -11.68 8.19
N ILE A 34 22.30 -12.63 9.03
CA ILE A 34 21.35 -13.27 9.96
C ILE A 34 20.83 -12.24 10.98
N MET A 35 21.71 -11.41 11.52
CA MET A 35 21.32 -10.33 12.44
C MET A 35 20.38 -9.32 11.75
N GLN A 36 20.63 -8.97 10.48
CA GLN A 36 19.75 -8.11 9.68
C GLN A 36 18.32 -8.66 9.64
N GLU A 37 18.17 -9.92 9.30
CA GLU A 37 16.86 -10.57 9.23
C GLU A 37 16.21 -10.72 10.61
N VAL A 38 16.93 -11.23 11.60
CA VAL A 38 16.39 -11.47 12.95
C VAL A 38 15.91 -10.15 13.59
N VAL A 39 16.73 -9.10 13.58
CA VAL A 39 16.34 -7.80 14.15
C VAL A 39 15.15 -7.21 13.39
N MET A 40 15.17 -7.23 12.06
CA MET A 40 14.06 -6.74 11.25
C MET A 40 12.75 -7.43 11.63
N TYR A 41 12.72 -8.78 11.65
CA TYR A 41 11.50 -9.51 12.01
C TYR A 41 11.09 -9.30 13.45
N THR A 42 12.03 -9.21 14.39
CA THR A 42 11.72 -8.94 15.80
C THR A 42 10.99 -7.60 15.95
N VAL A 43 11.49 -6.57 15.28
CA VAL A 43 10.88 -5.23 15.34
C VAL A 43 9.51 -5.21 14.65
N LEU A 44 9.39 -5.84 13.46
CA LEU A 44 8.11 -5.91 12.76
C LEU A 44 7.05 -6.70 13.54
N MET A 45 7.45 -7.81 14.19
CA MET A 45 6.56 -8.59 15.05
C MET A 45 6.18 -7.84 16.33
N ALA A 46 7.08 -7.07 16.91
CA ALA A 46 6.76 -6.21 18.05
C ALA A 46 5.71 -5.14 17.66
N GLY A 47 5.86 -4.51 16.49
CA GLY A 47 4.86 -3.60 15.94
C GLY A 47 3.50 -4.27 15.69
N LEU A 48 3.50 -5.51 15.17
CA LEU A 48 2.29 -6.29 14.96
C LEU A 48 1.57 -6.63 16.27
N ILE A 49 2.30 -7.08 17.27
CA ILE A 49 1.73 -7.41 18.59
C ILE A 49 1.21 -6.13 19.26
N GLY A 50 2.02 -5.05 19.25
CA GLY A 50 1.62 -3.76 19.82
C GLY A 50 0.35 -3.20 19.17
N SER A 51 0.25 -3.25 17.83
CA SER A 51 -0.96 -2.78 17.13
C SER A 51 -2.18 -3.65 17.42
N GLY A 52 -2.01 -4.97 17.60
CA GLY A 52 -3.09 -5.86 18.03
C GLY A 52 -3.60 -5.53 19.44
N LEU A 53 -2.71 -5.17 20.36
CA LEU A 53 -3.10 -4.69 21.71
C LEU A 53 -3.84 -3.35 21.64
N LEU A 54 -3.43 -2.44 20.76
CA LEU A 54 -4.12 -1.16 20.58
C LEU A 54 -5.56 -1.34 20.08
N ILE A 55 -5.83 -2.30 19.17
CA ILE A 55 -7.21 -2.66 18.78
C ILE A 55 -8.06 -3.03 19.98
N ALA A 56 -7.53 -3.89 20.87
CA ALA A 56 -8.28 -4.33 22.06
C ALA A 56 -8.56 -3.18 23.05
N ILE A 57 -7.70 -2.16 23.07
CA ILE A 57 -7.83 -1.00 23.94
C ILE A 57 -8.81 0.03 23.37
N THR A 58 -8.81 0.22 22.04
CA THR A 58 -9.64 1.23 21.36
C THR A 58 -10.98 0.67 20.88
N ALA A 59 -11.28 -0.61 21.14
CA ALA A 59 -12.50 -1.28 20.66
C ALA A 59 -13.80 -0.68 21.20
N ASP A 60 -13.75 -0.01 22.33
CA ASP A 60 -14.87 0.69 22.97
C ASP A 60 -15.01 2.16 22.53
N GLY A 61 -14.21 2.61 21.55
CA GLY A 61 -14.18 3.99 21.06
C GLY A 61 -13.24 4.92 21.83
N THR A 62 -12.48 4.40 22.80
CA THR A 62 -11.49 5.18 23.55
C THR A 62 -10.38 5.71 22.63
N ALA A 63 -9.95 6.95 22.84
CA ALA A 63 -8.74 7.50 22.28
C ALA A 63 -7.69 7.70 23.37
N LEU A 64 -6.42 7.41 23.05
CA LEU A 64 -5.28 7.66 23.94
C LEU A 64 -4.31 8.62 23.26
N ALA A 65 -3.74 9.54 24.02
CA ALA A 65 -2.70 10.41 23.51
C ALA A 65 -1.56 10.60 24.53
N HIS A 66 -0.35 10.82 23.99
CA HIS A 66 0.83 11.14 24.76
C HIS A 66 1.54 12.34 24.17
N ARG A 67 1.80 13.32 25.01
CA ARG A 67 2.57 14.53 24.69
C ARG A 67 4.05 14.24 24.93
N VAL A 68 4.84 14.24 23.87
CA VAL A 68 6.27 13.93 23.96
C VAL A 68 6.97 14.94 24.89
N GLY A 69 7.67 14.41 25.89
CA GLY A 69 8.36 15.20 26.90
C GLY A 69 7.46 15.84 27.95
N ASN A 70 6.17 15.51 28.00
CA ASN A 70 5.16 16.05 28.93
C ASN A 70 5.06 17.60 28.91
N TRP A 71 5.37 18.20 27.75
CA TRP A 71 5.17 19.62 27.54
C TRP A 71 3.67 19.98 27.46
N ASP A 72 3.37 21.25 27.60
CA ASP A 72 2.01 21.76 27.41
C ASP A 72 1.46 21.36 26.03
N ALA A 73 0.15 21.09 25.95
CA ALA A 73 -0.53 20.65 24.71
C ALA A 73 -0.35 21.64 23.53
N LEU A 74 -0.12 22.92 23.83
CA LEU A 74 0.09 23.96 22.81
C LEU A 74 1.48 23.90 22.17
N VAL A 75 2.45 23.22 22.82
CA VAL A 75 3.87 23.18 22.38
C VAL A 75 4.33 21.75 22.07
N ALA A 76 3.74 20.76 22.75
CA ALA A 76 4.12 19.36 22.61
C ALA A 76 3.72 18.83 21.23
N ILE A 77 4.51 17.87 20.72
CA ILE A 77 4.11 17.02 19.61
C ILE A 77 3.33 15.83 20.19
N PRO A 78 2.01 15.73 19.95
CA PRO A 78 1.22 14.63 20.48
C PRO A 78 1.26 13.42 19.55
N PHE A 79 1.35 12.23 20.16
CA PHE A 79 1.05 10.95 19.54
C PHE A 79 -0.30 10.50 20.06
N ALA A 80 -1.23 10.20 19.15
CA ALA A 80 -2.58 9.80 19.49
C ALA A 80 -2.98 8.53 18.74
N VAL A 81 -3.77 7.69 19.41
CA VAL A 81 -4.34 6.48 18.83
C VAL A 81 -5.81 6.39 19.21
N ASP A 82 -6.64 6.20 18.21
CA ASP A 82 -8.04 5.80 18.28
C ASP A 82 -8.25 4.53 17.44
N MET A 83 -9.46 4.07 17.30
CA MET A 83 -9.77 2.85 16.56
C MET A 83 -9.32 2.93 15.09
N PHE A 84 -9.43 4.10 14.43
CA PHE A 84 -8.99 4.25 13.04
C PHE A 84 -7.46 4.13 12.91
N ALA A 85 -6.71 4.80 13.77
CA ALA A 85 -5.25 4.67 13.80
C ALA A 85 -4.80 3.25 14.15
N ALA A 86 -5.45 2.60 15.12
CA ALA A 86 -5.16 1.22 15.54
C ALA A 86 -5.38 0.21 14.41
N LEU A 87 -6.50 0.32 13.66
CA LEU A 87 -6.78 -0.50 12.47
C LEU A 87 -5.72 -0.33 11.38
N MET A 88 -5.31 0.91 11.14
CA MET A 88 -4.25 1.21 10.18
C MET A 88 -2.92 0.62 10.63
N LEU A 89 -2.54 0.81 11.90
CA LEU A 89 -1.30 0.25 12.48
C LEU A 89 -1.27 -1.28 12.38
N LEU A 90 -2.38 -1.95 12.72
CA LEU A 90 -2.47 -3.41 12.61
C LEU A 90 -2.28 -3.87 11.16
N THR A 91 -2.98 -3.24 10.24
CA THR A 91 -2.93 -3.62 8.83
C THR A 91 -1.56 -3.39 8.21
N VAL A 92 -0.93 -2.24 8.45
CA VAL A 92 0.42 -1.96 7.94
C VAL A 92 1.46 -2.89 8.56
N SER A 93 1.30 -3.28 9.83
CA SER A 93 2.19 -4.23 10.51
C SER A 93 2.06 -5.64 9.93
N ILE A 94 0.84 -6.13 9.68
CA ILE A 94 0.61 -7.41 8.98
C ILE A 94 1.31 -7.38 7.61
N LEU A 95 1.11 -6.32 6.84
CA LEU A 95 1.69 -6.19 5.50
C LEU A 95 3.21 -6.10 5.54
N ALA A 96 3.78 -5.37 6.50
CA ALA A 96 5.23 -5.28 6.66
C ALA A 96 5.86 -6.66 6.90
N VAL A 97 5.28 -7.46 7.81
CA VAL A 97 5.75 -8.83 8.09
C VAL A 97 5.64 -9.72 6.85
N VAL A 98 4.48 -9.72 6.19
CA VAL A 98 4.21 -10.60 5.06
C VAL A 98 5.03 -10.21 3.82
N CYS A 99 5.19 -8.91 3.54
CA CYS A 99 6.03 -8.41 2.45
C CYS A 99 7.53 -8.64 2.72
N ALA A 100 8.00 -8.49 3.98
CA ALA A 100 9.35 -8.85 4.38
C ALA A 100 9.60 -10.37 4.18
N TRP A 101 8.62 -11.20 4.53
CA TRP A 101 8.70 -12.64 4.23
C TRP A 101 8.83 -12.92 2.73
N PHE A 102 7.99 -12.29 1.91
CA PHE A 102 8.09 -12.43 0.45
C PHE A 102 9.46 -11.96 -0.08
N ALA A 103 10.00 -10.87 0.46
CA ALA A 103 11.34 -10.39 0.11
C ALA A 103 12.44 -11.38 0.51
N THR A 104 12.33 -12.01 1.67
CA THR A 104 13.28 -13.04 2.13
C THR A 104 13.18 -14.30 1.25
N ALA A 105 11.97 -14.77 0.97
CA ALA A 105 11.72 -15.95 0.15
C ALA A 105 12.15 -15.77 -1.32
N SER A 106 12.04 -14.56 -1.86
CA SER A 106 12.53 -14.19 -3.20
C SER A 106 14.03 -13.90 -3.24
N GLY A 107 14.70 -13.84 -2.08
CA GLY A 107 16.12 -13.50 -1.93
C GLY A 107 16.43 -12.02 -2.01
N PHE A 108 15.41 -11.16 -2.11
CA PHE A 108 15.60 -9.70 -2.17
C PHE A 108 16.03 -9.10 -0.82
N SER A 109 15.72 -9.74 0.31
CA SER A 109 16.18 -9.32 1.65
C SER A 109 17.71 -9.31 1.79
N LYS A 110 18.43 -10.04 0.92
CA LYS A 110 19.90 -10.08 0.92
C LYS A 110 20.55 -8.85 0.30
N GLU A 111 19.74 -7.96 -0.29
CA GLU A 111 20.24 -6.68 -0.80
C GLU A 111 20.82 -5.83 0.31
N PRO A 112 21.93 -5.12 0.03
CA PRO A 112 22.47 -4.17 0.98
C PRO A 112 21.39 -3.16 1.40
N PHE A 113 21.33 -2.89 2.70
CA PHE A 113 20.40 -1.91 3.28
C PHE A 113 18.91 -2.25 3.22
N PHE A 114 18.48 -3.42 2.70
CA PHE A 114 17.05 -3.76 2.67
C PHE A 114 16.40 -3.71 4.06
N ALA A 115 16.99 -4.35 5.05
CA ALA A 115 16.43 -4.39 6.39
C ALA A 115 16.40 -3.01 7.07
N PRO A 116 17.50 -2.22 7.11
CA PRO A 116 17.45 -0.89 7.71
C PRO A 116 16.52 0.06 6.95
N LEU A 117 16.49 0.05 5.61
CA LEU A 117 15.57 0.87 4.84
C LEU A 117 14.11 0.51 5.10
N THR A 118 13.80 -0.79 5.24
CA THR A 118 12.44 -1.25 5.61
C THR A 118 12.05 -0.76 7.00
N LEU A 119 12.96 -0.79 7.97
CA LEU A 119 12.68 -0.31 9.33
C LEU A 119 12.51 1.21 9.40
N VAL A 120 13.33 1.99 8.67
CA VAL A 120 13.13 3.45 8.59
C VAL A 120 11.82 3.79 7.88
N LEU A 121 11.45 3.02 6.83
CA LEU A 121 10.14 3.15 6.19
C LEU A 121 9.01 2.94 7.20
N MET A 122 9.09 1.89 8.03
CA MET A 122 8.07 1.60 9.05
C MET A 122 8.05 2.65 10.16
N CYS A 123 9.20 3.21 10.56
CA CYS A 123 9.25 4.37 11.45
C CYS A 123 8.41 5.53 10.89
N GLY A 124 8.61 5.89 9.63
CA GLY A 124 7.83 6.95 8.97
C GLY A 124 6.33 6.64 8.89
N VAL A 125 5.97 5.41 8.54
CA VAL A 125 4.56 4.98 8.47
C VAL A 125 3.89 5.01 9.84
N TYR A 126 4.49 4.41 10.86
CA TYR A 126 3.94 4.38 12.22
C TYR A 126 3.83 5.79 12.81
N GLY A 127 4.88 6.60 12.63
CA GLY A 127 4.87 7.98 13.11
C GLY A 127 3.79 8.83 12.44
N ALA A 128 3.59 8.69 11.12
CA ALA A 128 2.54 9.41 10.39
C ALA A 128 1.12 8.98 10.82
N LEU A 129 0.91 7.71 11.17
CA LEU A 129 -0.39 7.21 11.62
C LEU A 129 -0.72 7.62 13.07
N LEU A 130 0.29 7.88 13.89
CA LEU A 130 0.12 8.21 15.30
C LEU A 130 0.20 9.70 15.61
N THR A 131 0.85 10.50 14.78
CA THR A 131 1.00 11.93 15.10
C THR A 131 -0.32 12.69 14.97
N ALA A 132 -0.60 13.53 15.95
CA ALA A 132 -1.71 14.48 15.93
C ALA A 132 -1.26 15.92 15.60
N ASP A 133 -0.16 16.06 14.87
CA ASP A 133 0.42 17.34 14.45
C ASP A 133 0.72 17.30 12.94
N ILE A 134 0.22 18.28 12.17
CA ILE A 134 0.35 18.28 10.70
C ILE A 134 1.77 18.56 10.22
N PHE A 135 2.57 19.31 10.99
CA PHE A 135 3.98 19.51 10.66
C PHE A 135 4.80 18.26 10.97
N ASN A 136 4.57 17.64 12.11
CA ASN A 136 5.23 16.37 12.44
C ASN A 136 4.81 15.24 11.48
N PHE A 137 3.58 15.27 10.97
CA PHE A 137 3.15 14.38 9.90
C PHE A 137 4.01 14.57 8.64
N PHE A 138 4.28 15.82 8.23
CA PHE A 138 5.20 16.10 7.13
C PHE A 138 6.59 15.48 7.40
N VAL A 139 7.13 15.62 8.61
CA VAL A 139 8.43 15.01 8.96
C VAL A 139 8.40 13.49 8.79
N PHE A 140 7.36 12.80 9.27
CA PHE A 140 7.24 11.36 9.12
C PHE A 140 7.01 10.93 7.66
N ILE A 141 6.36 11.75 6.86
CA ILE A 141 6.26 11.53 5.41
C ILE A 141 7.67 11.55 4.77
N GLU A 142 8.54 12.48 5.14
CA GLU A 142 9.92 12.51 4.63
C GLU A 142 10.74 11.31 5.12
N VAL A 143 10.58 10.93 6.39
CA VAL A 143 11.19 9.71 6.95
C VAL A 143 10.71 8.45 6.22
N MET A 144 9.48 8.41 5.73
CA MET A 144 8.95 7.31 4.92
C MET A 144 9.49 7.33 3.47
N LEU A 145 9.65 8.51 2.88
CA LEU A 145 10.01 8.66 1.46
C LEU A 145 11.47 8.34 1.17
N LEU A 146 12.39 8.83 1.99
CA LEU A 146 13.83 8.64 1.76
C LEU A 146 14.23 7.15 1.65
N PRO A 147 13.84 6.26 2.58
CA PRO A 147 14.13 4.84 2.45
C PRO A 147 13.41 4.20 1.26
N SER A 148 12.26 4.73 0.86
CA SER A 148 11.55 4.24 -0.32
C SER A 148 12.30 4.51 -1.61
N TYR A 149 12.94 5.68 -1.73
CA TYR A 149 13.83 5.98 -2.85
C TYR A 149 15.03 5.01 -2.86
N GLY A 150 15.59 4.72 -1.68
CA GLY A 150 16.64 3.72 -1.52
C GLY A 150 16.22 2.32 -1.96
N LEU A 151 15.07 1.83 -1.46
CA LEU A 151 14.52 0.52 -1.83
C LEU A 151 14.21 0.42 -3.33
N TYR A 152 13.74 1.49 -3.95
CA TYR A 152 13.54 1.52 -5.40
C TYR A 152 14.87 1.51 -6.15
N ALA A 153 15.84 2.30 -5.71
CA ALA A 153 17.15 2.40 -6.36
C ALA A 153 17.93 1.08 -6.34
N THR A 154 17.81 0.27 -5.28
CA THR A 154 18.43 -1.07 -5.23
C THR A 154 17.96 -1.99 -6.36
N THR A 155 16.71 -1.82 -6.81
CA THR A 155 16.17 -2.56 -7.95
C THR A 155 16.88 -2.20 -9.27
N ILE A 156 17.23 -0.92 -9.46
CA ILE A 156 17.84 -0.42 -10.69
C ILE A 156 19.30 -0.86 -10.80
N TYR A 157 20.01 -0.83 -9.69
CA TYR A 157 21.43 -1.22 -9.64
C TYR A 157 21.68 -2.62 -10.21
N ARG A 158 20.69 -3.51 -10.14
CA ARG A 158 20.80 -4.90 -10.60
C ARG A 158 20.14 -5.19 -11.95
N ARG A 159 19.08 -4.48 -12.32
CA ARG A 159 18.31 -4.73 -13.55
C ARG A 159 18.37 -3.59 -14.57
N GLY A 160 19.17 -2.56 -14.29
CA GLY A 160 19.49 -1.36 -15.06
C GLY A 160 18.83 -1.19 -16.44
N GLY A 161 17.56 -0.78 -16.48
CA GLY A 161 16.84 -0.46 -17.72
C GLY A 161 16.35 0.99 -17.73
N ARG A 162 16.15 1.55 -18.93
CA ARG A 162 15.64 2.92 -19.09
C ARG A 162 14.27 3.11 -18.43
N GLN A 163 13.41 2.08 -18.45
CA GLN A 163 12.07 2.13 -17.87
C GLN A 163 12.10 2.18 -16.33
N GLN A 164 12.99 1.41 -15.68
CA GLN A 164 13.17 1.43 -14.23
C GLN A 164 13.68 2.80 -13.76
N LEU A 165 14.64 3.38 -14.50
CA LEU A 165 15.16 4.71 -14.19
C LEU A 165 14.10 5.80 -14.39
N ALA A 166 13.31 5.71 -15.47
CA ALA A 166 12.20 6.63 -15.72
C ALA A 166 11.12 6.51 -14.61
N GLY A 167 10.79 5.29 -14.19
CA GLY A 167 9.88 5.04 -13.09
C GLY A 167 10.36 5.60 -11.76
N LEU A 168 11.66 5.44 -11.43
CA LEU A 168 12.25 6.03 -10.23
C LEU A 168 12.21 7.55 -10.26
N ARG A 169 12.59 8.16 -11.38
CA ARG A 169 12.54 9.63 -11.53
C ARG A 169 11.12 10.15 -11.31
N LEU A 170 10.14 9.52 -11.93
CA LEU A 170 8.73 9.89 -11.78
C LEU A 170 8.26 9.74 -10.33
N PHE A 171 8.65 8.64 -9.68
CA PHE A 171 8.34 8.39 -8.26
C PHE A 171 8.93 9.47 -7.36
N ILE A 172 10.22 9.81 -7.53
CA ILE A 172 10.89 10.84 -6.74
C ILE A 172 10.23 12.20 -6.98
N VAL A 173 10.11 12.62 -8.25
CA VAL A 173 9.61 13.97 -8.58
C VAL A 173 8.18 14.18 -8.07
N ALA A 174 7.29 13.22 -8.29
CA ALA A 174 5.90 13.34 -7.84
C ALA A 174 5.78 13.40 -6.30
N ASN A 175 6.54 12.55 -5.59
CA ASN A 175 6.50 12.53 -4.13
C ASN A 175 7.19 13.75 -3.51
N LEU A 176 8.30 14.24 -4.05
CA LEU A 176 8.93 15.50 -3.61
C LEU A 176 8.00 16.70 -3.85
N PHE A 177 7.33 16.74 -5.01
CA PHE A 177 6.36 17.79 -5.30
C PHE A 177 5.21 17.79 -4.28
N ALA A 178 4.62 16.62 -4.02
CA ALA A 178 3.56 16.47 -3.02
C ALA A 178 4.03 16.87 -1.61
N SER A 179 5.26 16.50 -1.26
CA SER A 179 5.83 16.79 0.06
C SER A 179 6.12 18.29 0.25
N ASN A 180 6.72 18.95 -0.77
CA ASN A 180 6.93 20.40 -0.73
C ASN A 180 5.60 21.16 -0.67
N MET A 181 4.59 20.70 -1.38
CA MET A 181 3.26 21.27 -1.34
C MET A 181 2.60 21.09 0.03
N LEU A 182 2.78 19.91 0.66
CA LEU A 182 2.35 19.67 2.04
C LEU A 182 3.01 20.67 2.99
N LEU A 183 4.33 20.83 2.93
CA LEU A 183 5.06 21.77 3.77
C LEU A 183 4.59 23.21 3.59
N ALA A 184 4.39 23.65 2.33
CA ALA A 184 3.87 24.97 2.03
C ALA A 184 2.46 25.16 2.60
N GLY A 185 1.59 24.16 2.46
CA GLY A 185 0.24 24.18 3.03
C GLY A 185 0.26 24.25 4.56
N VAL A 186 1.11 23.46 5.22
CA VAL A 186 1.29 23.50 6.69
C VAL A 186 1.78 24.88 7.15
N ALA A 187 2.74 25.49 6.42
CA ALA A 187 3.22 26.83 6.73
C ALA A 187 2.11 27.90 6.59
N LEU A 188 1.22 27.75 5.59
CA LEU A 188 0.05 28.63 5.43
C LEU A 188 -0.96 28.42 6.56
N VAL A 189 -1.22 27.17 6.99
CA VAL A 189 -2.10 26.91 8.14
C VAL A 189 -1.53 27.55 9.39
N TYR A 190 -0.23 27.37 9.66
CA TYR A 190 0.42 28.01 10.80
C TYR A 190 0.38 29.54 10.72
N GLY A 191 0.61 30.10 9.53
CA GLY A 191 0.57 31.55 9.31
C GLY A 191 -0.82 32.17 9.44
N THR A 192 -1.89 31.41 9.20
CA THR A 192 -3.28 31.89 9.29
C THR A 192 -3.91 31.65 10.65
N TYR A 193 -3.64 30.50 11.27
CA TYR A 193 -4.29 30.06 12.52
C TYR A 193 -3.37 30.08 13.75
N GLY A 194 -2.05 30.01 13.53
CA GLY A 194 -1.07 30.01 14.61
C GLY A 194 -0.83 28.64 15.27
N ALA A 195 -1.43 27.57 14.76
CA ALA A 195 -1.29 26.21 15.29
C ALA A 195 -1.11 25.17 14.18
N VAL A 196 -0.48 24.05 14.52
CA VAL A 196 -0.30 22.85 13.66
C VAL A 196 -0.79 21.58 14.34
N ASN A 197 -1.19 21.66 15.61
CA ASN A 197 -1.81 20.56 16.34
C ASN A 197 -3.23 20.35 15.83
N LEU A 198 -3.57 19.11 15.43
CA LEU A 198 -4.87 18.76 14.86
C LEU A 198 -6.05 19.07 15.80
N ALA A 199 -5.88 18.85 17.10
CA ALA A 199 -6.93 19.10 18.05
C ALA A 199 -7.23 20.61 18.23
N GLN A 200 -6.21 21.45 18.10
CA GLN A 200 -6.40 22.92 18.08
C GLN A 200 -7.07 23.40 16.79
N LEU A 201 -6.87 22.67 15.68
CA LEU A 201 -7.46 22.97 14.39
C LEU A 201 -8.89 22.43 14.22
N GLN A 202 -9.50 21.84 15.27
CA GLN A 202 -10.86 21.29 15.18
C GLN A 202 -11.85 22.36 14.69
N GLY A 203 -12.54 22.07 13.58
CA GLY A 203 -13.54 22.95 12.98
C GLY A 203 -12.99 24.24 12.33
N ALA A 204 -11.71 24.53 12.46
CA ALA A 204 -11.12 25.80 12.03
C ALA A 204 -11.34 26.11 10.53
N ALA A 205 -11.32 25.10 9.65
CA ALA A 205 -11.58 25.30 8.23
C ALA A 205 -13.07 25.55 7.91
N LYS A 206 -13.98 25.18 8.80
CA LYS A 206 -15.41 25.47 8.66
C LYS A 206 -15.73 26.89 9.03
N GLU A 207 -15.03 27.43 10.03
CA GLU A 207 -15.24 28.77 10.57
C GLU A 207 -14.46 29.84 9.83
N GLU A 208 -13.19 29.56 9.45
CA GLU A 208 -12.26 30.53 8.85
C GLU A 208 -11.91 30.18 7.39
N PRO A 209 -12.36 30.97 6.39
CA PRO A 209 -12.06 30.70 4.98
C PRO A 209 -10.56 30.65 4.64
N ALA A 210 -9.72 31.42 5.34
CA ALA A 210 -8.28 31.43 5.14
C ALA A 210 -7.66 30.06 5.52
N VAL A 211 -8.12 29.47 6.63
CA VAL A 211 -7.72 28.13 7.07
C VAL A 211 -8.24 27.07 6.09
N ALA A 212 -9.48 27.20 5.60
CA ALA A 212 -10.03 26.30 4.60
C ALA A 212 -9.19 26.26 3.31
N ILE A 213 -8.74 27.42 2.83
CA ILE A 213 -7.86 27.51 1.65
C ILE A 213 -6.50 26.86 1.95
N ALA A 214 -5.87 27.17 3.07
CA ALA A 214 -4.59 26.59 3.48
C ALA A 214 -4.68 25.07 3.62
N MET A 215 -5.71 24.56 4.31
CA MET A 215 -5.95 23.12 4.46
C MET A 215 -6.32 22.43 3.15
N SER A 216 -6.96 23.13 2.20
CA SER A 216 -7.21 22.58 0.86
C SER A 216 -5.90 22.29 0.11
N ILE A 217 -4.85 23.08 0.30
CA ILE A 217 -3.51 22.82 -0.26
C ILE A 217 -2.90 21.58 0.40
N VAL A 218 -3.05 21.45 1.72
CA VAL A 218 -2.60 20.26 2.47
C VAL A 218 -3.32 19.00 1.99
N ILE A 219 -4.64 19.04 1.84
CA ILE A 219 -5.46 17.93 1.31
C ILE A 219 -5.05 17.61 -0.14
N LEU A 220 -4.83 18.63 -0.99
CA LEU A 220 -4.40 18.43 -2.37
C LEU A 220 -3.04 17.71 -2.44
N ALA A 221 -2.09 18.03 -1.54
CA ALA A 221 -0.83 17.31 -1.43
C ALA A 221 -1.06 15.82 -1.10
N MET A 222 -2.02 15.51 -0.24
CA MET A 222 -2.39 14.12 0.09
C MET A 222 -3.13 13.43 -1.05
N LEU A 223 -3.95 14.12 -1.82
CA LEU A 223 -4.59 13.59 -3.04
C LEU A 223 -3.54 13.22 -4.10
N ILE A 224 -2.49 14.03 -4.28
CA ILE A 224 -1.35 13.71 -5.14
C ILE A 224 -0.65 12.45 -4.62
N LYS A 225 -0.39 12.37 -3.32
CA LYS A 225 0.25 11.24 -2.66
C LYS A 225 -0.60 9.97 -2.73
N ALA A 226 -1.92 10.10 -2.61
CA ALA A 226 -2.87 9.02 -2.82
C ALA A 226 -3.06 8.66 -4.30
N SER A 227 -2.41 9.38 -5.24
CA SER A 227 -2.50 9.08 -6.67
C SER A 227 -3.91 9.21 -7.25
N VAL A 228 -4.63 10.24 -6.83
CA VAL A 228 -5.97 10.59 -7.33
C VAL A 228 -5.84 11.30 -8.69
N VAL A 229 -6.83 11.13 -9.56
CA VAL A 229 -6.93 11.85 -10.85
C VAL A 229 -7.00 13.37 -10.58
N PRO A 230 -6.28 14.22 -11.35
CA PRO A 230 -5.56 13.93 -12.60
C PRO A 230 -4.09 13.49 -12.42
N VAL A 231 -3.56 13.48 -11.22
CA VAL A 231 -2.13 13.24 -10.93
C VAL A 231 -1.78 11.76 -10.67
N HIS A 232 -2.64 10.84 -11.06
CA HIS A 232 -2.52 9.40 -10.79
C HIS A 232 -1.38 8.68 -11.53
N THR A 233 -0.88 9.26 -12.59
CA THR A 233 0.04 8.60 -13.54
C THR A 233 1.37 8.19 -12.90
N TRP A 234 1.83 8.93 -11.88
CA TRP A 234 3.10 8.62 -11.23
C TRP A 234 3.11 7.22 -10.60
N LEU A 235 2.02 6.79 -9.97
CA LEU A 235 1.90 5.46 -9.38
C LEU A 235 1.86 4.38 -10.46
N ALA A 236 0.96 4.55 -11.43
CA ALA A 236 0.74 3.56 -12.49
C ALA A 236 1.98 3.33 -13.36
N ARG A 237 2.86 4.33 -13.49
CA ARG A 237 4.08 4.30 -14.32
C ARG A 237 5.37 4.15 -13.51
N SER A 238 5.31 4.07 -12.19
CA SER A 238 6.50 3.82 -11.34
C SER A 238 6.49 2.44 -10.69
N TYR A 239 5.41 2.06 -10.03
CA TYR A 239 5.31 0.81 -9.26
C TYR A 239 5.62 -0.47 -10.08
N PRO A 240 5.15 -0.60 -11.33
CA PRO A 240 5.43 -1.79 -12.14
C PRO A 240 6.92 -2.04 -12.41
N TYR A 241 7.74 -1.01 -12.32
CA TYR A 241 9.16 -1.07 -12.69
C TYR A 241 10.11 -1.27 -11.51
N THR A 242 9.58 -1.45 -10.29
CA THR A 242 10.41 -1.84 -9.13
C THR A 242 10.40 -3.35 -8.90
N ASN A 243 11.09 -3.84 -7.86
CA ASN A 243 11.09 -5.26 -7.51
C ASN A 243 9.69 -5.69 -7.02
N PRO A 244 9.19 -6.90 -7.33
CA PRO A 244 7.90 -7.38 -6.87
C PRO A 244 7.67 -7.26 -5.35
N ALA A 245 8.70 -7.52 -4.53
CA ALA A 245 8.60 -7.39 -3.08
C ALA A 245 8.42 -5.93 -2.65
N VAL A 246 9.17 -5.01 -3.27
CA VAL A 246 9.04 -3.56 -3.03
C VAL A 246 7.69 -3.05 -3.53
N THR A 247 7.21 -3.51 -4.69
CA THR A 247 5.87 -3.16 -5.20
C THR A 247 4.78 -3.57 -4.23
N ALA A 248 4.84 -4.80 -3.69
CA ALA A 248 3.86 -5.29 -2.72
C ALA A 248 3.86 -4.42 -1.44
N LEU A 249 5.05 -4.11 -0.91
CA LEU A 249 5.22 -3.27 0.27
C LEU A 249 4.67 -1.84 0.04
N PHE A 250 5.08 -1.18 -1.05
CA PHE A 250 4.63 0.18 -1.38
C PHE A 250 3.13 0.24 -1.64
N SER A 251 2.57 -0.79 -2.28
CA SER A 251 1.13 -0.86 -2.54
C SER A 251 0.28 -0.86 -1.27
N GLY A 252 0.81 -1.43 -0.21
CA GLY A 252 0.13 -1.47 1.09
C GLY A 252 0.30 -0.21 1.93
N LEU A 253 1.38 0.56 1.76
CA LEU A 253 1.77 1.60 2.73
C LEU A 253 1.61 3.03 2.19
N HIS A 254 2.30 3.39 1.12
CA HIS A 254 2.51 4.79 0.71
C HIS A 254 1.23 5.58 0.49
N THR A 255 0.35 5.10 -0.39
CA THR A 255 -0.88 5.80 -0.72
C THR A 255 -1.88 5.80 0.43
N LYS A 256 -1.80 4.80 1.32
CA LYS A 256 -2.74 4.60 2.43
C LYS A 256 -2.51 5.56 3.59
N VAL A 257 -1.25 5.95 3.82
CA VAL A 257 -0.94 7.04 4.77
C VAL A 257 -1.57 8.35 4.29
N GLY A 258 -1.52 8.64 2.97
CA GLY A 258 -2.22 9.81 2.40
C GLY A 258 -3.74 9.71 2.53
N VAL A 259 -4.32 8.53 2.29
CA VAL A 259 -5.76 8.28 2.48
C VAL A 259 -6.16 8.47 3.95
N TYR A 260 -5.39 7.90 4.89
CA TYR A 260 -5.60 8.09 6.33
C TYR A 260 -5.62 9.57 6.71
N ALA A 261 -4.65 10.34 6.21
CA ALA A 261 -4.58 11.78 6.46
C ALA A 261 -5.82 12.53 5.93
N ILE A 262 -6.29 12.20 4.72
CA ILE A 262 -7.49 12.82 4.14
C ILE A 262 -8.71 12.56 5.03
N TYR A 263 -8.94 11.32 5.47
CA TYR A 263 -10.03 10.98 6.37
C TYR A 263 -9.95 11.76 7.70
N ARG A 264 -8.77 11.71 8.34
CA ARG A 264 -8.52 12.36 9.64
C ARG A 264 -8.67 13.88 9.57
N TRP A 265 -8.05 14.50 8.57
CA TRP A 265 -8.03 15.97 8.49
C TRP A 265 -9.36 16.54 8.01
N TYR A 266 -10.07 15.82 7.13
CA TYR A 266 -11.40 16.27 6.75
C TYR A 266 -12.37 16.19 7.95
N ALA A 267 -12.29 15.11 8.71
CA ALA A 267 -13.09 14.93 9.92
C ALA A 267 -12.78 15.98 10.99
N VAL A 268 -11.51 16.20 11.33
CA VAL A 268 -11.13 17.08 12.44
C VAL A 268 -11.17 18.55 12.03
N VAL A 269 -10.52 18.92 10.91
CA VAL A 269 -10.30 20.33 10.58
C VAL A 269 -11.48 20.95 9.81
N PHE A 270 -12.11 20.17 8.92
CA PHE A 270 -13.31 20.63 8.20
C PHE A 270 -14.62 20.30 8.94
N ASP A 271 -14.56 19.48 9.98
CA ASP A 271 -15.74 19.08 10.76
C ASP A 271 -16.92 18.64 9.86
N GLY A 272 -16.59 17.82 8.86
CA GLY A 272 -17.57 17.30 7.91
C GLY A 272 -18.28 18.35 7.05
N ASP A 273 -17.67 19.49 6.79
CA ASP A 273 -18.30 20.58 6.03
C ASP A 273 -18.84 20.12 4.66
N ALA A 274 -20.15 20.10 4.54
CA ALA A 274 -20.84 19.59 3.36
C ALA A 274 -20.62 20.43 2.08
N ARG A 275 -20.16 21.68 2.21
CA ARG A 275 -19.97 22.61 1.07
C ARG A 275 -19.04 22.06 -0.01
N TRP A 276 -18.06 21.20 0.37
CA TRP A 276 -17.00 20.72 -0.52
C TRP A 276 -17.14 19.25 -0.93
N LEU A 277 -18.07 18.50 -0.31
CA LEU A 277 -18.21 17.04 -0.52
C LEU A 277 -18.49 16.69 -1.98
N TRP A 278 -19.32 17.48 -2.68
CA TRP A 278 -19.64 17.24 -4.09
C TRP A 278 -18.40 17.22 -5.00
N ILE A 279 -17.37 18.06 -4.69
CA ILE A 279 -16.11 18.09 -5.44
C ILE A 279 -15.37 16.77 -5.22
N LEU A 280 -15.36 16.25 -3.98
CA LEU A 280 -14.74 14.99 -3.63
C LEU A 280 -15.46 13.81 -4.30
N VAL A 281 -16.80 13.80 -4.28
CA VAL A 281 -17.61 12.77 -4.96
C VAL A 281 -17.30 12.72 -6.46
N LEU A 282 -17.26 13.88 -7.11
CA LEU A 282 -16.91 13.97 -8.54
C LEU A 282 -15.49 13.47 -8.80
N LEU A 283 -14.50 13.95 -8.04
CA LEU A 283 -13.09 13.63 -8.20
C LEU A 283 -12.82 12.13 -8.01
N PHE A 284 -13.44 11.53 -7.00
CA PHE A 284 -13.26 10.11 -6.70
C PHE A 284 -14.01 9.21 -7.68
N SER A 285 -15.17 9.64 -8.16
CA SER A 285 -15.87 8.98 -9.27
C SER A 285 -15.03 8.96 -10.55
N LEU A 286 -14.43 10.08 -10.93
CA LEU A 286 -13.50 10.15 -12.07
C LEU A 286 -12.27 9.27 -11.85
N THR A 287 -11.75 9.23 -10.62
CA THR A 287 -10.59 8.38 -10.27
C THR A 287 -10.91 6.89 -10.43
N MET A 288 -12.11 6.45 -10.02
CA MET A 288 -12.57 5.08 -10.22
C MET A 288 -12.63 4.71 -11.71
N VAL A 289 -13.26 5.55 -12.51
CA VAL A 289 -13.49 5.30 -13.95
C VAL A 289 -12.16 5.32 -14.72
N ILE A 290 -11.38 6.38 -14.59
CA ILE A 290 -10.11 6.53 -15.32
C ILE A 290 -9.11 5.44 -14.92
N GLY A 291 -9.03 5.10 -13.62
CA GLY A 291 -8.17 4.03 -13.16
C GLY A 291 -8.51 2.67 -13.75
N VAL A 292 -9.80 2.29 -13.81
CA VAL A 292 -10.18 0.98 -14.34
C VAL A 292 -10.02 0.92 -15.87
N LEU A 293 -10.31 2.00 -16.58
CA LEU A 293 -10.10 2.07 -18.04
C LEU A 293 -8.61 1.97 -18.37
N GLY A 294 -7.73 2.62 -17.60
CA GLY A 294 -6.28 2.46 -17.73
C GLY A 294 -5.84 1.00 -17.55
N ALA A 295 -6.39 0.30 -16.56
CA ALA A 295 -6.07 -1.12 -16.31
C ALA A 295 -6.44 -2.03 -17.51
N VAL A 296 -7.53 -1.76 -18.21
CA VAL A 296 -7.96 -2.56 -19.38
C VAL A 296 -6.95 -2.45 -20.53
N GLY A 297 -6.30 -1.29 -20.69
CA GLY A 297 -5.32 -1.03 -21.76
C GLY A 297 -3.97 -1.73 -21.58
N GLU A 298 -3.57 -2.08 -20.35
CA GLU A 298 -2.23 -2.57 -20.04
C GLU A 298 -2.02 -4.05 -20.37
N LYS A 299 -0.74 -4.44 -20.57
CA LYS A 299 -0.34 -5.79 -21.01
C LYS A 299 0.41 -6.60 -19.97
N THR A 300 0.94 -5.96 -18.94
CA THR A 300 1.64 -6.64 -17.84
C THR A 300 0.76 -6.71 -16.59
N THR A 301 0.93 -7.76 -15.81
CA THR A 301 0.15 -7.94 -14.57
C THR A 301 0.34 -6.79 -13.60
N ARG A 302 1.58 -6.30 -13.43
CA ARG A 302 1.85 -5.22 -12.48
C ARG A 302 1.29 -3.87 -12.93
N GLU A 303 1.32 -3.56 -14.23
CA GLU A 303 0.69 -2.34 -14.77
C GLU A 303 -0.82 -2.37 -14.59
N ILE A 304 -1.47 -3.49 -14.91
CA ILE A 304 -2.89 -3.70 -14.67
C ILE A 304 -3.22 -3.50 -13.19
N LEU A 305 -2.48 -4.15 -12.29
CA LEU A 305 -2.70 -4.05 -10.85
C LEU A 305 -2.42 -2.63 -10.32
N ALA A 306 -1.45 -1.90 -10.87
CA ALA A 306 -1.16 -0.52 -10.48
C ALA A 306 -2.29 0.44 -10.88
N PHE A 307 -2.85 0.31 -12.09
CA PHE A 307 -4.03 1.08 -12.48
C PHE A 307 -5.27 0.71 -11.66
N HIS A 308 -5.42 -0.57 -11.29
CA HIS A 308 -6.45 -0.94 -10.33
C HIS A 308 -6.23 -0.34 -8.92
N MET A 309 -4.98 -0.04 -8.53
CA MET A 309 -4.79 0.72 -7.28
C MET A 309 -5.42 2.11 -7.38
N VAL A 310 -5.18 2.82 -8.49
CA VAL A 310 -5.80 4.13 -8.74
C VAL A 310 -7.32 4.04 -8.67
N SER A 311 -7.92 3.10 -9.42
CA SER A 311 -9.37 2.90 -9.42
C SER A 311 -9.92 2.63 -8.03
N GLN A 312 -9.29 1.75 -7.27
CA GLN A 312 -9.77 1.38 -5.93
C GLN A 312 -9.58 2.47 -4.88
N LEU A 313 -8.60 3.38 -5.07
CA LEU A 313 -8.47 4.57 -4.22
C LEU A 313 -9.69 5.50 -4.35
N GLY A 314 -10.29 5.58 -5.54
CA GLY A 314 -11.56 6.27 -5.73
C GLY A 314 -12.69 5.67 -4.88
N TYR A 315 -12.81 4.33 -4.82
CA TYR A 315 -13.77 3.66 -3.94
C TYR A 315 -13.52 3.96 -2.46
N ILE A 316 -12.28 3.83 -2.01
CA ILE A 316 -11.91 4.05 -0.61
C ILE A 316 -12.23 5.49 -0.19
N LEU A 317 -11.81 6.46 -1.00
CA LEU A 317 -12.00 7.88 -0.70
C LEU A 317 -13.45 8.33 -0.86
N MET A 318 -14.30 7.57 -1.58
CA MET A 318 -15.73 7.84 -1.62
C MET A 318 -16.35 7.80 -0.21
N GLY A 319 -15.87 6.95 0.69
CA GLY A 319 -16.35 6.92 2.07
C GLY A 319 -16.27 8.27 2.77
N VAL A 320 -15.14 8.98 2.67
CA VAL A 320 -15.00 10.31 3.25
C VAL A 320 -15.78 11.37 2.47
N ALA A 321 -15.98 11.19 1.16
CA ALA A 321 -16.76 12.13 0.35
C ALA A 321 -18.27 12.08 0.64
N LEU A 322 -18.78 10.92 1.09
CA LEU A 322 -20.16 10.80 1.55
C LEU A 322 -20.37 11.43 2.93
N PHE A 323 -19.38 11.36 3.79
CA PHE A 323 -19.36 11.81 5.18
C PHE A 323 -20.61 11.41 5.98
N THR A 324 -21.10 10.20 5.76
CA THR A 324 -22.19 9.56 6.51
C THR A 324 -21.64 8.39 7.33
N GLU A 325 -22.33 7.96 8.36
CA GLU A 325 -21.93 6.82 9.21
C GLU A 325 -21.66 5.58 8.34
N LEU A 326 -22.60 5.18 7.50
CA LEU A 326 -22.46 4.02 6.62
C LEU A 326 -21.35 4.23 5.56
N GLY A 327 -21.23 5.45 5.00
CA GLY A 327 -20.19 5.81 4.02
C GLY A 327 -18.80 5.71 4.61
N MET A 328 -18.57 6.29 5.81
CA MET A 328 -17.30 6.26 6.51
C MET A 328 -16.92 4.85 6.93
N THR A 329 -17.86 4.09 7.54
CA THR A 329 -17.68 2.68 7.91
C THR A 329 -17.27 1.84 6.70
N ALA A 330 -18.02 1.97 5.59
CA ALA A 330 -17.74 1.25 4.35
C ALA A 330 -16.38 1.62 3.75
N GLY A 331 -16.02 2.90 3.76
CA GLY A 331 -14.75 3.39 3.26
C GLY A 331 -13.55 2.87 4.06
N ILE A 332 -13.64 2.85 5.39
CA ILE A 332 -12.61 2.31 6.29
C ILE A 332 -12.49 0.79 6.10
N PHE A 333 -13.61 0.07 6.07
CA PHE A 333 -13.60 -1.36 5.76
C PHE A 333 -12.94 -1.64 4.41
N TYR A 334 -13.29 -0.83 3.38
CA TYR A 334 -12.72 -0.95 2.05
C TYR A 334 -11.20 -0.69 2.04
N LEU A 335 -10.74 0.28 2.81
CA LEU A 335 -9.32 0.59 2.95
C LEU A 335 -8.53 -0.62 3.46
N ILE A 336 -8.98 -1.23 4.55
CA ILE A 336 -8.34 -2.41 5.16
C ILE A 336 -8.37 -3.61 4.20
N HIS A 337 -9.56 -3.91 3.63
CA HIS A 337 -9.71 -4.95 2.61
C HIS A 337 -8.74 -4.75 1.44
N HIS A 338 -8.69 -3.54 0.89
CA HIS A 338 -7.88 -3.23 -0.28
C HIS A 338 -6.38 -3.39 -0.01
N MET A 339 -5.89 -3.00 1.17
CA MET A 339 -4.49 -3.16 1.56
C MET A 339 -4.07 -4.63 1.51
N ILE A 340 -4.89 -5.51 2.07
CA ILE A 340 -4.61 -6.95 2.16
C ILE A 340 -4.73 -7.62 0.79
N VAL A 341 -5.81 -7.37 0.04
CA VAL A 341 -6.03 -8.02 -1.25
C VAL A 341 -5.00 -7.60 -2.29
N LYS A 342 -4.55 -6.34 -2.28
CA LYS A 342 -3.51 -5.88 -3.20
C LYS A 342 -2.16 -6.50 -2.91
N ALA A 343 -1.78 -6.65 -1.66
CA ALA A 343 -0.56 -7.38 -1.28
C ALA A 343 -0.61 -8.82 -1.82
N SER A 344 -1.74 -9.52 -1.65
CA SER A 344 -1.92 -10.88 -2.19
C SER A 344 -1.75 -10.93 -3.72
N LEU A 345 -2.39 -10.01 -4.45
CA LEU A 345 -2.30 -9.95 -5.91
C LEU A 345 -0.88 -9.66 -6.40
N PHE A 346 -0.19 -8.68 -5.80
CA PHE A 346 1.18 -8.35 -6.18
C PHE A 346 2.17 -9.46 -5.82
N MET A 347 2.00 -10.13 -4.68
CA MET A 347 2.86 -11.26 -4.30
C MET A 347 2.57 -12.49 -5.15
N SER A 348 1.32 -12.78 -5.51
CA SER A 348 0.96 -13.90 -6.39
C SER A 348 1.57 -13.75 -7.78
N THR A 349 1.38 -12.59 -8.43
CA THR A 349 1.96 -12.31 -9.74
C THR A 349 3.48 -12.11 -9.64
N GLY A 350 3.96 -11.52 -8.56
CA GLY A 350 5.38 -11.34 -8.27
C GLY A 350 6.13 -12.66 -8.09
N ALA A 351 5.51 -13.69 -7.47
CA ALA A 351 6.10 -15.03 -7.38
C ALA A 351 6.27 -15.67 -8.76
N VAL A 352 5.30 -15.46 -9.66
CA VAL A 352 5.43 -15.89 -11.07
C VAL A 352 6.58 -15.14 -11.74
N GLU A 353 6.66 -13.82 -11.58
CA GLU A 353 7.75 -13.03 -12.18
C GLU A 353 9.14 -13.41 -11.65
N VAL A 354 9.27 -13.71 -10.36
CA VAL A 354 10.55 -14.13 -9.75
C VAL A 354 11.04 -15.44 -10.35
N VAL A 355 10.14 -16.39 -10.59
CA VAL A 355 10.50 -17.73 -11.07
C VAL A 355 10.54 -17.82 -12.60
N TYR A 356 9.60 -17.14 -13.28
CA TYR A 356 9.45 -17.19 -14.74
C TYR A 356 10.01 -15.96 -15.47
N GLY A 357 10.45 -14.91 -14.73
CA GLY A 357 11.18 -13.75 -15.20
C GLY A 357 10.34 -12.67 -15.90
N THR A 358 9.05 -12.87 -16.09
CA THR A 358 8.18 -11.90 -16.76
C THR A 358 6.76 -11.92 -16.23
N GLY A 359 6.11 -10.75 -16.19
CA GLY A 359 4.69 -10.57 -15.89
C GLY A 359 3.85 -10.23 -17.12
N GLU A 360 4.43 -10.30 -18.33
CA GLU A 360 3.67 -10.08 -19.57
C GLU A 360 2.70 -11.22 -19.83
N LEU A 361 1.42 -10.87 -20.03
CA LEU A 361 0.33 -11.85 -20.19
C LEU A 361 0.52 -12.80 -21.37
N ASP A 362 1.25 -12.33 -22.40
CA ASP A 362 1.44 -13.12 -23.61
C ASP A 362 2.67 -14.03 -23.58
N LYS A 363 3.54 -13.88 -22.58
CA LYS A 363 4.81 -14.64 -22.49
C LYS A 363 4.74 -15.81 -21.53
N VAL A 364 3.86 -15.77 -20.53
CA VAL A 364 3.69 -16.84 -19.54
C VAL A 364 2.24 -17.27 -19.49
N THR A 365 1.95 -18.56 -19.71
CA THR A 365 0.58 -19.10 -19.69
C THR A 365 0.55 -20.46 -19.02
N ASN A 366 -0.67 -20.93 -18.71
CA ASN A 366 -0.93 -22.26 -18.13
C ASN A 366 -0.29 -22.45 -16.73
N ILE A 367 -0.13 -21.34 -15.99
CA ILE A 367 0.45 -21.36 -14.63
C ILE A 367 -0.45 -22.17 -13.68
N SER A 368 -1.77 -22.18 -13.88
CA SER A 368 -2.70 -22.89 -12.97
C SER A 368 -2.45 -24.39 -12.90
N LYS A 369 -2.06 -25.04 -14.01
CA LYS A 369 -1.75 -26.47 -14.02
C LYS A 369 -0.40 -26.76 -13.35
N ARG A 370 0.52 -25.81 -13.44
CA ARG A 370 1.89 -25.98 -12.97
C ARG A 370 2.09 -25.54 -11.52
N GLU A 371 1.48 -24.41 -11.16
CA GLU A 371 1.59 -23.76 -9.86
C GLU A 371 0.19 -23.55 -9.25
N PRO A 372 -0.53 -24.63 -8.91
CA PRO A 372 -1.94 -24.52 -8.48
C PRO A 372 -2.11 -23.68 -7.20
N ILE A 373 -1.15 -23.71 -6.29
CA ILE A 373 -1.20 -22.96 -5.02
C ILE A 373 -1.24 -21.46 -5.31
N ILE A 374 -0.35 -20.95 -6.15
CA ILE A 374 -0.32 -19.53 -6.54
C ILE A 374 -1.55 -19.16 -7.38
N ALA A 375 -1.99 -20.07 -8.25
CA ALA A 375 -3.19 -19.84 -9.06
C ALA A 375 -4.44 -19.66 -8.18
N VAL A 376 -4.62 -20.51 -7.18
CA VAL A 376 -5.73 -20.41 -6.23
C VAL A 376 -5.63 -19.13 -5.40
N ALA A 377 -4.44 -18.77 -4.89
CA ALA A 377 -4.23 -17.53 -4.15
C ALA A 377 -4.55 -16.30 -5.00
N PHE A 378 -4.06 -16.24 -6.24
CA PHE A 378 -4.38 -15.16 -7.17
C PHE A 378 -5.88 -15.10 -7.47
N PHE A 379 -6.52 -16.24 -7.76
CA PHE A 379 -7.94 -16.30 -8.13
C PHE A 379 -8.82 -15.83 -6.97
N ALA A 380 -8.56 -16.29 -5.74
CA ALA A 380 -9.26 -15.84 -4.55
C ALA A 380 -9.12 -14.31 -4.35
N ALA A 381 -7.90 -13.79 -4.44
CA ALA A 381 -7.65 -12.36 -4.33
C ALA A 381 -8.27 -11.55 -5.49
N ALA A 382 -8.29 -12.08 -6.71
CA ALA A 382 -8.91 -11.45 -7.88
C ALA A 382 -10.44 -11.37 -7.75
N LEU A 383 -11.09 -12.45 -7.30
CA LEU A 383 -12.53 -12.47 -7.01
C LEU A 383 -12.86 -11.52 -5.85
N SER A 384 -12.00 -11.49 -4.82
CA SER A 384 -12.14 -10.54 -3.71
C SER A 384 -12.08 -9.09 -4.21
N LEU A 385 -11.09 -8.72 -5.03
CA LEU A 385 -11.00 -7.37 -5.60
C LEU A 385 -12.21 -7.03 -6.50
N ALA A 386 -12.72 -8.02 -7.25
CA ALA A 386 -13.90 -7.85 -8.09
C ALA A 386 -15.19 -7.63 -7.27
N GLY A 387 -15.22 -8.07 -6.01
CA GLY A 387 -16.38 -7.96 -5.13
C GLY A 387 -17.34 -9.14 -5.26
N ILE A 388 -16.81 -10.36 -5.38
CA ILE A 388 -17.59 -11.60 -5.48
C ILE A 388 -17.67 -12.26 -4.08
N PRO A 389 -18.88 -12.70 -3.64
CA PRO A 389 -19.00 -13.49 -2.40
C PRO A 389 -18.18 -14.80 -2.51
N PRO A 390 -17.65 -15.33 -1.41
CA PRO A 390 -17.76 -14.92 -0.01
C PRO A 390 -16.60 -14.02 0.48
N PHE A 391 -15.89 -13.37 -0.42
CA PHE A 391 -14.68 -12.60 -0.07
C PHE A 391 -15.00 -11.20 0.49
N SER A 392 -14.05 -10.64 1.23
CA SER A 392 -14.16 -9.32 1.87
C SER A 392 -14.48 -8.17 0.91
N GLY A 393 -14.09 -8.27 -0.36
CA GLY A 393 -14.41 -7.26 -1.36
C GLY A 393 -15.90 -7.15 -1.71
N PHE A 394 -16.66 -8.22 -1.54
CA PHE A 394 -18.12 -8.16 -1.67
C PHE A 394 -18.71 -7.31 -0.55
N VAL A 395 -18.35 -7.59 0.70
CA VAL A 395 -18.81 -6.81 1.86
C VAL A 395 -18.45 -5.34 1.68
N ALA A 396 -17.17 -5.05 1.37
CA ALA A 396 -16.67 -3.69 1.16
C ALA A 396 -17.47 -2.91 0.10
N LYS A 397 -17.65 -3.51 -1.08
CA LYS A 397 -18.36 -2.85 -2.20
C LYS A 397 -19.85 -2.72 -1.92
N PHE A 398 -20.46 -3.77 -1.40
CA PHE A 398 -21.88 -3.77 -1.12
C PHE A 398 -22.26 -2.72 -0.09
N THR A 399 -21.53 -2.66 1.05
CA THR A 399 -21.76 -1.65 2.09
C THR A 399 -21.53 -0.24 1.56
N LEU A 400 -20.49 -0.01 0.73
CA LEU A 400 -20.24 1.30 0.16
C LEU A 400 -21.30 1.70 -0.87
N LEU A 401 -21.82 0.76 -1.66
CA LEU A 401 -22.95 0.99 -2.57
C LEU A 401 -24.20 1.38 -1.79
N MET A 402 -24.50 0.71 -0.67
CA MET A 402 -25.62 1.08 0.19
C MET A 402 -25.45 2.49 0.75
N GLY A 403 -24.25 2.85 1.26
CA GLY A 403 -23.99 4.20 1.76
C GLY A 403 -24.08 5.27 0.66
N THR A 404 -23.66 4.95 -0.57
CA THR A 404 -23.78 5.87 -1.71
C THR A 404 -25.25 6.06 -2.15
N TRP A 405 -26.04 5.00 -2.06
CA TRP A 405 -27.49 5.04 -2.34
C TRP A 405 -28.23 5.85 -1.27
N GLU A 406 -27.93 5.64 0.00
CA GLU A 406 -28.53 6.36 1.12
C GLU A 406 -28.19 7.86 1.10
N ALA A 407 -26.97 8.21 0.64
CA ALA A 407 -26.56 9.59 0.44
C ALA A 407 -27.13 10.25 -0.83
N GLU A 408 -28.00 9.55 -1.59
CA GLU A 408 -28.62 10.00 -2.85
C GLU A 408 -27.63 10.34 -3.98
N GLU A 409 -26.37 9.86 -3.90
CA GLU A 409 -25.32 10.08 -4.90
C GLU A 409 -25.41 9.10 -6.07
N ILE A 410 -26.50 9.20 -6.85
CA ILE A 410 -26.88 8.25 -7.92
C ILE A 410 -25.78 8.12 -8.98
N TYR A 411 -25.12 9.21 -9.38
CA TYR A 411 -24.05 9.15 -10.39
C TYR A 411 -22.84 8.35 -9.91
N ALA A 412 -22.46 8.53 -8.64
CA ALA A 412 -21.37 7.76 -8.02
C ALA A 412 -21.77 6.29 -7.90
N PHE A 413 -23.00 5.98 -7.49
CA PHE A 413 -23.55 4.63 -7.41
C PHE A 413 -23.46 3.89 -8.76
N VAL A 414 -23.93 4.51 -9.85
CA VAL A 414 -23.87 3.93 -11.20
C VAL A 414 -22.42 3.75 -11.65
N ALA A 415 -21.55 4.73 -11.42
CA ALA A 415 -20.13 4.63 -11.72
C ALA A 415 -19.47 3.45 -10.99
N MET A 416 -19.76 3.26 -9.70
CA MET A 416 -19.24 2.15 -8.89
C MET A 416 -19.68 0.78 -9.44
N LEU A 417 -20.94 0.61 -9.83
CA LEU A 417 -21.41 -0.63 -10.44
C LEU A 417 -20.69 -0.93 -11.76
N ALA A 418 -20.59 0.06 -12.64
CA ALA A 418 -19.92 -0.08 -13.94
C ALA A 418 -18.43 -0.43 -13.76
N VAL A 419 -17.73 0.30 -12.88
CA VAL A 419 -16.30 0.07 -12.57
C VAL A 419 -16.09 -1.30 -11.93
N SER A 420 -17.03 -1.79 -11.09
CA SER A 420 -16.94 -3.13 -10.50
C SER A 420 -16.98 -4.22 -11.56
N LEU A 421 -17.88 -4.10 -12.55
CA LEU A 421 -17.97 -5.04 -13.67
C LEU A 421 -16.68 -5.02 -14.52
N ILE A 422 -16.17 -3.84 -14.85
CA ILE A 422 -14.93 -3.70 -15.63
C ILE A 422 -13.72 -4.26 -14.82
N THR A 423 -13.71 -4.08 -13.49
CA THR A 423 -12.71 -4.68 -12.62
C THR A 423 -12.70 -6.20 -12.72
N LEU A 424 -13.89 -6.84 -12.70
CA LEU A 424 -14.02 -8.29 -12.88
C LEU A 424 -13.45 -8.72 -14.23
N LEU A 425 -13.84 -8.05 -15.33
CA LEU A 425 -13.34 -8.35 -16.67
C LEU A 425 -11.82 -8.21 -16.77
N SER A 426 -11.25 -7.19 -16.14
CA SER A 426 -9.80 -6.97 -16.11
C SER A 426 -9.05 -8.03 -15.28
N MET A 427 -9.63 -8.50 -14.17
CA MET A 427 -9.04 -9.61 -13.40
C MET A 427 -9.12 -10.93 -14.19
N LEU A 428 -10.22 -11.17 -14.91
CA LEU A 428 -10.34 -12.33 -15.83
C LEU A 428 -9.36 -12.24 -17.00
N LYS A 429 -8.97 -11.03 -17.46
CA LYS A 429 -7.91 -10.84 -18.45
C LYS A 429 -6.57 -11.38 -17.94
N ILE A 430 -6.19 -11.06 -16.69
CA ILE A 430 -4.97 -11.61 -16.09
C ILE A 430 -5.08 -13.13 -15.94
N TRP A 431 -6.23 -13.62 -15.45
CA TRP A 431 -6.48 -15.05 -15.30
C TRP A 431 -6.32 -15.81 -16.62
N LYS A 432 -6.99 -15.33 -17.67
CA LYS A 432 -6.92 -15.93 -19.02
C LYS A 432 -5.51 -15.84 -19.62
N GLY A 433 -4.82 -14.71 -19.43
CA GLY A 433 -3.52 -14.45 -20.05
C GLY A 433 -2.37 -15.21 -19.41
N MET A 434 -2.36 -15.33 -18.07
CA MET A 434 -1.25 -15.90 -17.32
C MET A 434 -1.56 -17.30 -16.76
N PHE A 435 -2.74 -17.49 -16.17
CA PHE A 435 -3.05 -18.70 -15.41
C PHE A 435 -3.75 -19.77 -16.23
N TRP A 436 -4.53 -19.39 -17.23
CA TRP A 436 -5.32 -20.31 -18.04
C TRP A 436 -4.82 -20.34 -19.49
N GLY A 437 -5.23 -21.38 -20.20
CA GLY A 437 -5.02 -21.59 -21.63
C GLY A 437 -3.89 -22.55 -21.95
N ASP A 438 -4.11 -23.36 -22.97
CA ASP A 438 -3.06 -24.19 -23.58
C ASP A 438 -2.43 -23.40 -24.72
N ARG A 439 -1.15 -23.14 -24.65
CA ARG A 439 -0.42 -22.55 -25.77
C ARG A 439 0.12 -23.62 -26.68
N LYS A 440 -0.09 -23.39 -27.97
CA LYS A 440 0.56 -24.17 -29.04
C LYS A 440 2.08 -23.86 -29.15
N LYS A 441 2.54 -22.76 -28.51
CA LYS A 441 3.96 -22.39 -28.45
C LYS A 441 4.38 -22.18 -27.00
N PRO A 442 5.45 -22.84 -26.53
CA PRO A 442 5.97 -22.60 -25.19
C PRO A 442 6.42 -21.14 -25.05
N ALA A 443 6.17 -20.53 -23.88
CA ALA A 443 6.72 -19.23 -23.56
C ALA A 443 8.26 -19.34 -23.48
N PRO A 444 9.01 -18.37 -24.01
CA PRO A 444 10.44 -18.31 -23.81
C PRO A 444 10.76 -18.27 -22.30
N MET A 445 11.66 -19.13 -21.85
CA MET A 445 12.12 -19.07 -20.46
C MET A 445 13.04 -17.88 -20.29
N PRO A 446 12.86 -17.12 -19.21
CA PRO A 446 13.91 -16.21 -18.77
C PRO A 446 15.12 -17.08 -18.42
N ARG A 447 16.29 -16.63 -18.81
CA ARG A 447 17.55 -17.19 -18.32
C ARG A 447 17.58 -16.96 -16.81
N THR A 448 17.16 -17.95 -16.04
CA THR A 448 17.54 -18.03 -14.64
C THR A 448 19.02 -18.37 -14.63
N GLY A 449 19.84 -17.72 -13.83
CA GLY A 449 21.27 -17.97 -13.73
C GLY A 449 21.64 -19.39 -13.18
N GLN A 450 20.86 -20.39 -13.54
CA GLN A 450 21.08 -21.81 -13.31
C GLN A 450 21.29 -22.55 -14.63
N ASP A 451 21.90 -21.91 -15.61
CA ASP A 451 22.48 -22.62 -16.73
C ASP A 451 23.75 -23.30 -16.22
N PRO A 452 23.82 -24.63 -16.17
CA PRO A 452 25.01 -25.35 -15.63
C PRO A 452 26.29 -25.00 -16.41
N ASP A 453 26.17 -24.54 -17.66
CA ASP A 453 27.28 -24.24 -18.57
C ASP A 453 27.41 -22.74 -18.90
N GLY A 454 26.57 -21.87 -18.33
CA GLY A 454 26.67 -20.42 -18.51
C GLY A 454 27.60 -19.75 -17.50
N PRO A 455 28.22 -18.59 -17.80
CA PRO A 455 29.01 -17.88 -16.81
C PRO A 455 28.09 -17.59 -15.61
N ALA A 456 28.45 -18.13 -14.47
CA ALA A 456 27.67 -18.09 -13.23
C ALA A 456 27.49 -16.66 -12.73
N ALA A 457 26.50 -15.98 -13.25
CA ALA A 457 26.01 -14.72 -12.72
C ALA A 457 24.79 -14.99 -11.83
N THR A 458 24.92 -15.93 -10.92
CA THR A 458 24.00 -16.05 -9.81
C THR A 458 24.35 -15.01 -8.78
N LEU A 459 23.52 -14.01 -8.69
CA LEU A 459 23.45 -13.20 -7.50
C LEU A 459 23.15 -14.08 -6.28
N ALA A 460 23.86 -13.84 -5.22
CA ALA A 460 23.41 -14.23 -3.90
C ALA A 460 21.96 -13.72 -3.75
N GLY A 461 20.98 -14.60 -3.93
CA GLY A 461 19.57 -14.27 -3.87
C GLY A 461 18.69 -14.80 -5.01
N GLY A 462 19.25 -15.56 -5.97
CA GLY A 462 18.45 -16.21 -7.01
C GLY A 462 17.81 -15.28 -8.05
N VAL A 463 18.23 -14.03 -8.11
CA VAL A 463 17.82 -13.06 -9.15
C VAL A 463 18.81 -13.19 -10.31
N ALA A 464 18.34 -13.56 -11.50
CA ALA A 464 19.17 -13.65 -12.68
C ALA A 464 19.73 -12.28 -13.06
N ILE A 465 21.07 -12.17 -13.16
CA ILE A 465 21.70 -11.09 -13.90
C ILE A 465 21.72 -11.52 -15.36
N TYR A 466 21.11 -10.73 -16.25
CA TYR A 466 21.34 -10.89 -17.67
C TYR A 466 22.75 -10.38 -17.99
N PRO A 467 23.58 -11.14 -18.72
CA PRO A 467 24.78 -10.58 -19.32
C PRO A 467 24.38 -9.39 -20.21
N GLU A 468 25.23 -8.38 -20.27
CA GLU A 468 25.04 -7.25 -21.18
C GLU A 468 24.70 -7.80 -22.57
N LEU A 469 23.57 -7.31 -23.13
CA LEU A 469 23.20 -7.65 -24.49
C LEU A 469 24.32 -7.16 -25.41
N PRO A 470 24.80 -7.98 -26.37
CA PRO A 470 25.71 -7.52 -27.40
C PRO A 470 25.08 -6.32 -28.11
N GLU A 471 25.91 -5.37 -28.53
CA GLU A 471 25.45 -4.18 -29.28
C GLU A 471 24.51 -4.57 -30.42
N GLU A 472 23.41 -3.81 -30.57
CA GLU A 472 22.42 -4.01 -31.64
C GLU A 472 23.15 -4.03 -33.00
N GLY A 473 23.05 -5.16 -33.72
CA GLY A 473 23.63 -5.35 -35.05
C GLY A 473 24.75 -6.38 -35.12
N SER A 474 25.20 -6.97 -33.99
CA SER A 474 26.18 -8.05 -34.07
C SER A 474 25.53 -9.37 -34.52
N SER A 475 26.22 -10.16 -35.32
CA SER A 475 25.75 -11.49 -35.74
C SER A 475 25.46 -12.44 -34.56
N VAL A 476 26.05 -12.17 -33.40
CA VAL A 476 25.85 -12.86 -32.13
C VAL A 476 24.50 -12.47 -31.51
N ALA A 477 24.08 -11.19 -31.63
CA ALA A 477 22.78 -10.75 -31.11
C ALA A 477 21.59 -11.36 -31.91
N VAL A 478 21.76 -11.47 -33.25
CA VAL A 478 20.75 -12.12 -34.11
C VAL A 478 20.63 -13.62 -33.78
N LYS A 479 21.76 -14.30 -33.50
CA LYS A 479 21.77 -15.70 -33.13
C LYS A 479 21.20 -15.92 -31.73
N ALA A 480 21.49 -15.06 -30.76
CA ALA A 480 20.92 -15.09 -29.43
C ALA A 480 19.40 -14.81 -29.41
N ALA A 481 18.90 -14.00 -30.33
CA ALA A 481 17.47 -13.75 -30.50
C ALA A 481 16.74 -14.89 -31.25
N SER A 482 17.44 -15.61 -32.15
CA SER A 482 16.89 -16.78 -32.86
C SER A 482 16.90 -18.04 -32.00
N ASP A 483 17.85 -18.15 -31.08
CA ASP A 483 17.95 -19.25 -30.10
C ASP A 483 17.10 -18.97 -28.83
N ALA A 484 16.08 -18.13 -28.93
CA ALA A 484 15.01 -18.03 -27.92
C ALA A 484 14.40 -19.43 -27.75
N TYR A 485 14.87 -20.12 -26.71
CA TYR A 485 14.70 -21.53 -26.46
C TYR A 485 13.24 -21.98 -26.62
N ILE A 486 12.96 -22.67 -27.71
CA ILE A 486 11.81 -23.55 -27.83
C ILE A 486 12.15 -24.75 -26.94
N ILE A 487 11.68 -24.75 -25.72
CA ILE A 487 11.74 -25.98 -24.90
C ILE A 487 10.62 -26.87 -25.41
N GLU A 488 10.98 -27.85 -26.21
CA GLU A 488 10.16 -29.04 -26.37
C GLU A 488 9.82 -29.59 -24.96
N ASP A 489 8.65 -30.12 -24.83
CA ASP A 489 7.99 -30.63 -23.62
C ASP A 489 8.81 -31.73 -22.90
N THR A 490 10.06 -31.43 -22.56
CA THR A 490 10.88 -32.25 -21.71
C THR A 490 10.41 -32.06 -20.27
N LYS A 491 9.72 -33.07 -19.78
CA LYS A 491 9.30 -33.21 -18.41
C LYS A 491 10.40 -32.69 -17.48
N ASP A 492 10.05 -31.70 -16.63
CA ASP A 492 10.66 -31.44 -15.32
C ASP A 492 11.89 -30.53 -15.15
N ALA A 493 12.43 -29.87 -16.16
CA ALA A 493 13.61 -29.00 -15.96
C ALA A 493 13.34 -27.58 -15.46
N ARG A 494 12.08 -27.13 -15.36
CA ARG A 494 11.76 -25.75 -14.95
C ARG A 494 11.62 -25.63 -13.44
N PRO A 495 12.23 -24.59 -12.79
CA PRO A 495 12.05 -24.37 -11.36
C PRO A 495 10.57 -24.12 -11.04
N ARG A 496 10.07 -24.75 -9.98
CA ARG A 496 8.73 -24.51 -9.44
C ARG A 496 8.75 -23.41 -8.39
N ILE A 497 7.62 -22.74 -8.23
CA ILE A 497 7.46 -21.77 -7.14
C ILE A 497 7.50 -22.54 -5.82
N LYS A 498 8.53 -22.29 -5.01
CA LYS A 498 8.66 -22.90 -3.69
C LYS A 498 7.53 -22.43 -2.78
N PHE A 499 7.05 -23.31 -1.90
CA PHE A 499 5.98 -22.99 -0.96
C PHE A 499 6.26 -21.71 -0.14
N TRP A 500 7.50 -21.53 0.34
CA TRP A 500 7.89 -20.35 1.09
C TRP A 500 7.73 -19.03 0.32
N LEU A 501 7.85 -19.06 -1.00
CA LEU A 501 7.61 -17.88 -1.86
C LEU A 501 6.12 -17.68 -2.13
N ALA A 502 5.33 -18.75 -2.15
CA ALA A 502 3.88 -18.70 -2.34
C ALA A 502 3.12 -18.35 -1.05
N ALA A 503 3.62 -18.78 0.11
CA ALA A 503 2.94 -18.70 1.39
C ALA A 503 2.46 -17.28 1.76
N PRO A 504 3.24 -16.19 1.58
CA PRO A 504 2.78 -14.84 1.86
C PRO A 504 1.52 -14.45 1.07
N ALA A 505 1.47 -14.81 -0.22
CA ALA A 505 0.31 -14.55 -1.07
C ALA A 505 -0.91 -15.38 -0.64
N VAL A 506 -0.70 -16.64 -0.25
CA VAL A 506 -1.75 -17.54 0.24
C VAL A 506 -2.33 -17.04 1.56
N ILE A 507 -1.47 -16.66 2.51
CA ILE A 507 -1.91 -16.14 3.83
C ILE A 507 -2.77 -14.89 3.65
N THR A 508 -2.34 -13.95 2.82
CA THR A 508 -3.13 -12.74 2.56
C THR A 508 -4.42 -13.03 1.79
N ALA A 509 -4.43 -14.01 0.87
CA ALA A 509 -5.66 -14.46 0.22
C ALA A 509 -6.64 -15.12 1.19
N LEU A 510 -6.14 -15.98 2.10
CA LEU A 510 -6.95 -16.58 3.16
C LEU A 510 -7.49 -15.52 4.13
N LEU A 511 -6.71 -14.50 4.43
CA LEU A 511 -7.16 -13.38 5.27
C LEU A 511 -8.31 -12.60 4.60
N THR A 512 -8.28 -12.40 3.27
CA THR A 512 -9.43 -11.78 2.57
C THR A 512 -10.70 -12.64 2.62
N LEU A 513 -10.55 -13.96 2.61
CA LEU A 513 -11.67 -14.89 2.79
C LEU A 513 -12.19 -14.85 4.23
N ALA A 514 -11.28 -14.90 5.21
CA ALA A 514 -11.64 -14.84 6.63
C ALA A 514 -12.40 -13.55 6.97
N ILE A 515 -11.90 -12.38 6.47
CA ILE A 515 -12.58 -11.09 6.61
C ILE A 515 -13.93 -11.09 5.87
N GLY A 516 -14.04 -11.80 4.74
CA GLY A 516 -15.31 -11.87 4.01
C GLY A 516 -16.37 -12.68 4.74
N VAL A 517 -16.01 -13.84 5.29
CA VAL A 517 -16.90 -14.71 6.05
C VAL A 517 -17.21 -14.13 7.44
N GLY A 518 -16.20 -13.56 8.12
CA GLY A 518 -16.32 -12.91 9.43
C GLY A 518 -16.42 -11.39 9.33
N GLY A 519 -17.09 -10.86 8.30
CA GLY A 519 -17.14 -9.43 7.98
C GLY A 519 -17.69 -8.55 9.09
N GLU A 520 -18.54 -9.09 9.93
CA GLU A 520 -19.14 -8.38 11.07
C GLU A 520 -18.09 -7.82 12.04
N VAL A 521 -17.03 -8.58 12.34
CA VAL A 521 -15.98 -8.13 13.27
C VAL A 521 -15.28 -6.87 12.74
N LEU A 522 -14.85 -6.91 11.48
CA LEU A 522 -14.18 -5.75 10.88
C LEU A 522 -15.17 -4.60 10.61
N LEU A 523 -16.45 -4.89 10.30
CA LEU A 523 -17.47 -3.86 10.16
C LEU A 523 -17.69 -3.12 11.47
N ASN A 524 -17.81 -3.84 12.59
CA ASN A 524 -17.97 -3.24 13.92
C ASN A 524 -16.76 -2.36 14.30
N TRP A 525 -15.54 -2.81 14.01
CA TRP A 525 -14.33 -2.00 14.22
C TRP A 525 -14.28 -0.78 13.29
N ALA A 526 -14.69 -0.94 12.04
CA ALA A 526 -14.75 0.16 11.09
C ALA A 526 -15.83 1.17 11.46
N ASP A 527 -16.94 0.70 12.04
CA ASP A 527 -18.02 1.53 12.58
C ASP A 527 -17.56 2.34 13.79
N THR A 528 -16.90 1.70 14.76
CA THR A 528 -16.27 2.40 15.89
C THR A 528 -15.29 3.48 15.40
N ALA A 529 -14.48 3.17 14.38
CA ALA A 529 -13.55 4.11 13.78
C ALA A 529 -14.27 5.26 13.03
N ALA A 530 -15.37 4.97 12.34
CA ALA A 530 -16.18 5.95 11.63
C ALA A 530 -16.86 6.91 12.61
N ASN A 531 -17.44 6.39 13.69
CA ASN A 531 -18.06 7.19 14.74
C ASN A 531 -17.06 8.12 15.42
N GLY A 532 -15.81 7.67 15.68
CA GLY A 532 -14.74 8.51 16.21
C GLY A 532 -14.23 9.57 15.22
N LEU A 533 -14.51 9.43 13.91
CA LEU A 533 -14.22 10.46 12.89
C LEU A 533 -15.40 11.41 12.68
N LEU A 534 -16.65 10.96 12.89
CA LEU A 534 -17.84 11.78 12.79
C LEU A 534 -18.03 12.65 14.05
N ASP A 535 -17.67 12.12 15.21
CA ASP A 535 -17.56 12.87 16.46
C ASP A 535 -16.10 12.83 16.95
N THR A 536 -15.40 13.91 16.69
CA THR A 536 -13.97 14.04 17.01
C THR A 536 -13.70 14.47 18.45
N SER A 537 -14.72 14.66 19.29
CA SER A 537 -14.60 15.20 20.65
C SER A 537 -13.67 14.35 21.53
N ILE A 538 -13.83 13.01 21.52
CA ILE A 538 -13.00 12.08 22.30
C ILE A 538 -11.52 12.16 21.88
N TYR A 539 -11.28 12.24 20.57
CA TYR A 539 -9.92 12.38 20.03
C TYR A 539 -9.28 13.70 20.44
N VAL A 540 -10.02 14.78 20.31
CA VAL A 540 -9.55 16.15 20.64
C VAL A 540 -9.29 16.29 22.13
N GLU A 541 -10.20 15.79 22.98
CA GLU A 541 -10.04 15.79 24.45
C GLU A 541 -8.78 14.98 24.84
N ALA A 542 -8.57 13.78 24.27
CA ALA A 542 -7.39 13.00 24.55
C ALA A 542 -6.07 13.73 24.19
N VAL A 543 -6.05 14.49 23.09
CA VAL A 543 -4.85 15.20 22.62
C VAL A 543 -4.57 16.46 23.44
N LEU A 544 -5.61 17.21 23.80
CA LEU A 544 -5.46 18.47 24.57
C LEU A 544 -5.33 18.22 26.09
N GLY A 545 -5.87 17.13 26.62
CA GLY A 545 -5.78 16.71 28.02
C GLY A 545 -6.85 17.31 28.85
#